data_cf8160c7f99a51d3e4d8f851b8379a1c
#
_entry.id   cf8160c7f99a51d3e4d8f851b8379a1c
#
_cell.length_a   1.000
_cell.length_b   1.000
_cell.length_c   1.000
_cell.angle_alpha   90.00
_cell.angle_beta   90.00
_cell.angle_gamma   90.00
#
_symmetry.space_group_name_H-M   'P 1'
#
loop_
_entity.id
_entity.type
_entity.pdbx_description
1 polymer ?
#
loop_
_entity_poly.entity_id
_entity_poly.type
_entity_poly.pdbx_seq_one_letter_code
_entity_poly.pdbx_strand_id
1 'polypeptide(L)'
;MSETGKQQCPVCHYYTLEVRYDWEICPVCFWEDDVHEVGRNPSSPANRGMRLSQARENFLSLGAKDERSVSHTREPLPDELPPEAQE
;
A
#
# COMPACT_ATOMS: atom_id res chain seq x y z
N MET A 1 -14.84 -5.26 -8.55
CA MET A 1 -14.27 -4.10 -9.07
C MET A 1 -14.45 -2.93 -8.18
N SER A 2 -13.48 -2.09 -8.08
CA SER A 2 -13.54 -0.94 -7.22
C SER A 2 -14.37 0.15 -7.88
N GLU A 3 -15.19 0.83 -7.10
CA GLU A 3 -15.98 1.90 -7.65
C GLU A 3 -15.17 3.13 -7.95
N THR A 4 -13.97 3.24 -7.39
CA THR A 4 -13.12 4.37 -7.65
C THR A 4 -12.36 4.21 -8.94
N GLY A 5 -12.27 2.99 -9.46
CA GLY A 5 -11.41 2.69 -10.59
C GLY A 5 -9.95 2.58 -10.22
N LYS A 6 -9.61 2.67 -8.96
CA LYS A 6 -8.22 2.62 -8.52
C LYS A 6 -7.78 1.19 -8.28
N GLN A 7 -6.46 1.01 -8.20
CA GLN A 7 -5.86 -0.28 -7.98
C GLN A 7 -5.60 -0.48 -6.49
N GLN A 8 -5.57 -1.72 -6.08
CA GLN A 8 -5.36 -2.08 -4.68
C GLN A 8 -3.89 -1.98 -4.31
N CYS A 9 -3.59 -1.30 -3.22
CA CYS A 9 -2.22 -1.22 -2.72
C CYS A 9 -1.82 -2.59 -2.17
N PRO A 10 -0.64 -3.09 -2.51
CA PRO A 10 -0.24 -4.43 -2.06
C PRO A 10 0.07 -4.51 -0.56
N VAL A 11 0.20 -3.37 0.11
CA VAL A 11 0.51 -3.36 1.54
C VAL A 11 -0.75 -3.25 2.38
N CYS A 12 -1.55 -2.22 2.18
CA CYS A 12 -2.73 -2.00 3.00
C CYS A 12 -3.99 -2.57 2.40
N HIS A 13 -3.96 -2.91 1.12
CA HIS A 13 -5.08 -3.52 0.39
C HIS A 13 -6.25 -2.57 0.16
N TYR A 14 -6.07 -1.28 0.43
CA TYR A 14 -7.08 -0.30 0.07
C TYR A 14 -6.88 0.12 -1.38
N TYR A 15 -7.93 0.59 -2.01
CA TYR A 15 -7.89 0.96 -3.42
C TYR A 15 -7.44 2.41 -3.55
N THR A 16 -6.12 2.61 -3.49
CA THR A 16 -5.55 3.95 -3.40
C THR A 16 -4.66 4.34 -4.58
N LEU A 17 -4.31 3.39 -5.45
CA LEU A 17 -3.33 3.66 -6.49
C LEU A 17 -4.03 3.82 -7.84
N GLU A 18 -3.59 4.80 -8.63
CA GLU A 18 -4.14 4.98 -9.96
C GLU A 18 -3.65 3.87 -10.88
N VAL A 19 -2.39 3.55 -10.77
CA VAL A 19 -1.76 2.56 -11.62
C VAL A 19 -0.80 1.76 -10.76
N ARG A 20 -0.62 0.48 -11.05
CA ARG A 20 0.35 -0.35 -10.32
C ARG A 20 1.71 -0.22 -10.95
N TYR A 21 2.76 -0.39 -10.13
CA TYR A 21 4.14 -0.51 -10.58
C TYR A 21 4.67 0.75 -11.26
N ASP A 22 4.17 1.90 -10.83
CA ASP A 22 4.55 3.16 -11.43
C ASP A 22 5.03 4.17 -10.39
N TRP A 23 5.57 3.68 -9.32
CA TRP A 23 6.15 4.49 -8.25
C TRP A 23 5.17 5.44 -7.58
N GLU A 24 3.88 5.17 -7.66
CA GLU A 24 2.92 5.97 -6.92
C GLU A 24 3.02 5.66 -5.45
N ILE A 25 2.78 6.65 -4.62
CA ILE A 25 2.84 6.48 -3.19
C ILE A 25 1.43 6.38 -2.64
N CYS A 26 1.15 5.30 -1.91
CA CYS A 26 -0.14 5.09 -1.31
C CYS A 26 -0.36 6.12 -0.20
N PRO A 27 -1.43 6.89 -0.24
CA PRO A 27 -1.64 7.91 0.79
C PRO A 27 -2.01 7.33 2.16
N VAL A 28 -2.41 6.07 2.20
CA VAL A 28 -2.82 5.46 3.46
C VAL A 28 -1.64 4.83 4.19
N CYS A 29 -0.78 4.09 3.52
CA CYS A 29 0.35 3.44 4.19
C CYS A 29 1.71 3.99 3.77
N PHE A 30 1.73 4.83 2.78
CA PHE A 30 2.93 5.49 2.28
C PHE A 30 3.89 4.54 1.53
N TRP A 31 3.40 3.39 1.13
CA TRP A 31 4.20 2.46 0.32
C TRP A 31 4.37 3.05 -1.09
N GLU A 32 5.59 3.03 -1.60
CA GLU A 32 5.85 3.46 -2.96
C GLU A 32 5.81 2.21 -3.83
N ASP A 33 4.86 2.13 -4.75
CA ASP A 33 4.60 0.91 -5.50
C ASP A 33 5.52 0.82 -6.72
N ASP A 34 6.75 0.38 -6.48
CA ASP A 34 7.73 0.32 -7.53
C ASP A 34 7.51 -0.93 -8.38
N VAL A 35 8.39 -1.08 -9.26
CA VAL A 35 8.30 -2.15 -10.16
C VAL A 35 8.48 -3.43 -9.59
N HIS A 36 8.03 -4.31 -9.78
CA HIS A 36 8.33 -5.41 -9.38
C HIS A 36 7.97 -6.49 -9.45
N GLU A 37 8.17 -7.30 -9.32
CA GLU A 37 8.15 -8.22 -9.35
C GLU A 37 7.90 -9.24 -9.23
N VAL A 38 8.04 -9.90 -9.16
CA VAL A 38 7.87 -10.99 -9.33
C VAL A 38 8.12 -11.88 -8.38
N GLY A 39 7.76 -12.68 -8.06
CA GLY A 39 8.06 -13.57 -7.16
C GLY A 39 7.52 -13.39 -5.97
N ARG A 40 8.02 -14.02 -4.99
CA ARG A 40 7.50 -13.98 -3.84
C ARG A 40 8.02 -13.00 -3.02
N ASN A 41 7.76 -12.09 -2.46
CA ASN A 41 8.27 -11.23 -1.39
C ASN A 41 9.61 -10.59 -1.74
N PRO A 42 9.72 -9.92 -2.87
CA PRO A 42 10.96 -9.26 -3.24
C PRO A 42 11.19 -8.02 -2.38
N SER A 43 12.44 -7.62 -2.24
CA SER A 43 12.72 -6.36 -1.56
C SER A 43 12.49 -5.21 -2.52
N SER A 44 12.05 -4.08 -1.99
CA SER A 44 11.68 -2.93 -2.79
C SER A 44 12.70 -1.82 -2.65
N PRO A 45 13.44 -1.52 -3.69
CA PRO A 45 14.42 -0.42 -3.60
C PRO A 45 13.78 0.92 -3.31
N ALA A 46 12.59 1.17 -3.82
CA ALA A 46 11.91 2.44 -3.57
C ALA A 46 11.52 2.58 -2.11
N ASN A 47 11.46 1.47 -1.37
CA ASN A 47 11.09 1.48 0.03
C ASN A 47 12.28 1.01 0.87
N ARG A 48 13.49 1.39 0.47
CA ARG A 48 14.71 1.14 1.20
C ARG A 48 15.03 -0.33 1.36
N GLY A 49 14.69 -1.12 0.37
CA GLY A 49 14.95 -2.54 0.41
C GLY A 49 14.00 -3.34 1.26
N MET A 50 12.92 -2.71 1.72
CA MET A 50 11.96 -3.39 2.56
C MET A 50 11.20 -4.44 1.75
N ARG A 51 10.93 -5.56 2.36
CA ARG A 51 10.13 -6.59 1.71
C ARG A 51 8.66 -6.30 1.93
N LEU A 52 7.84 -6.77 1.02
CA LEU A 52 6.41 -6.53 1.09
C LEU A 52 5.81 -7.10 2.37
N SER A 53 6.25 -8.27 2.78
CA SER A 53 5.73 -8.87 4.00
C SER A 53 6.05 -8.02 5.23
N GLN A 54 7.20 -7.41 5.24
CA GLN A 54 7.60 -6.54 6.33
C GLN A 54 6.71 -5.29 6.36
N ALA A 55 6.45 -4.71 5.19
CA ALA A 55 5.61 -3.53 5.12
C ALA A 55 4.19 -3.84 5.58
N ARG A 56 3.69 -5.03 5.25
CA ARG A 56 2.35 -5.44 5.68
C ARG A 56 2.28 -5.58 7.19
N GLU A 57 3.29 -6.18 7.78
CA GLU A 57 3.33 -6.32 9.23
C GLU A 57 3.41 -4.96 9.90
N ASN A 58 4.22 -4.07 9.34
CA ASN A 58 4.36 -2.74 9.90
C ASN A 58 3.03 -1.98 9.81
N PHE A 59 2.31 -2.15 8.71
CA PHE A 59 1.04 -1.48 8.57
C PHE A 59 0.04 -1.95 9.62
N LEU A 60 0.04 -3.24 9.93
CA LEU A 60 -0.88 -3.75 10.95
C LEU A 60 -0.59 -3.19 12.33
N SER A 61 0.67 -2.89 12.63
CA SER A 61 0.99 -2.37 13.95
C SER A 61 1.13 -0.85 13.99
N LEU A 62 1.50 -0.21 12.89
CA LEU A 62 1.78 1.22 12.91
C LEU A 62 0.82 2.04 12.07
N GLY A 63 0.10 1.42 11.16
CA GLY A 63 -0.74 2.15 10.22
C GLY A 63 0.06 2.72 9.05
N ALA A 64 1.29 2.28 8.88
CA ALA A 64 2.17 2.75 7.81
C ALA A 64 3.15 1.65 7.45
N LYS A 65 3.82 1.81 6.30
CA LYS A 65 4.81 0.81 5.87
C LYS A 65 6.01 0.75 6.80
N ASP A 66 6.29 1.84 7.50
CA ASP A 66 7.38 1.87 8.49
C ASP A 66 7.16 3.06 9.43
N GLU A 67 8.02 3.15 10.44
CA GLU A 67 7.89 4.15 11.47
C GLU A 67 8.06 5.56 10.93
N ARG A 68 8.97 5.74 9.98
CA ARG A 68 9.20 7.04 9.40
C ARG A 68 8.02 7.57 8.63
N SER A 69 7.18 6.69 8.13
CA SER A 69 6.07 7.07 7.27
C SER A 69 4.81 7.41 8.02
N VAL A 70 4.78 7.14 9.32
CA VAL A 70 3.55 7.31 10.11
C VAL A 70 2.96 8.71 9.97
N SER A 71 3.81 9.73 9.99
CA SER A 71 3.31 11.10 9.92
C SER A 71 2.83 11.51 8.53
N HIS A 72 3.01 10.64 7.54
CA HIS A 72 2.63 10.96 6.18
C HIS A 72 1.41 10.16 5.71
N THR A 73 0.73 9.49 6.62
CA THR A 73 -0.39 8.62 6.26
C THR A 73 -1.71 9.28 6.63
N ARG A 74 -2.78 8.73 6.11
CA ARG A 74 -4.13 9.15 6.49
C ARG A 74 -5.03 7.94 6.51
N GLU A 75 -6.20 8.10 7.07
CA GLU A 75 -7.18 7.04 7.07
C GLU A 75 -7.71 6.84 5.66
N PRO A 76 -8.14 5.63 5.31
CA PRO A 76 -8.71 5.41 4.00
C PRO A 76 -10.06 6.10 3.87
N LEU A 77 -10.36 6.53 2.65
CA LEU A 77 -11.67 7.09 2.35
C LEU A 77 -12.66 5.94 2.14
N PRO A 78 -13.96 6.20 2.29
CA PRO A 78 -14.94 5.11 2.16
C PRO A 78 -14.86 4.33 0.85
N ASP A 79 -14.59 5.02 -0.26
CA ASP A 79 -14.54 4.34 -1.55
C ASP A 79 -13.20 3.66 -1.79
N GLU A 80 -12.25 3.77 -0.86
CA GLU A 80 -10.97 3.07 -0.96
C GLU A 80 -11.01 1.72 -0.27
N LEU A 81 -12.05 1.45 0.50
CA LEU A 81 -12.15 0.20 1.22
C LEU A 81 -12.45 -0.95 0.26
N PRO A 82 -11.86 -2.12 0.47
CA PRO A 82 -12.20 -3.27 -0.36
C PRO A 82 -13.66 -3.69 -0.10
N PRO A 83 -14.28 -4.36 -1.05
CA PRO A 83 -15.68 -4.71 -0.93
C PRO A 83 -16.02 -5.48 0.35
N GLU A 84 -15.13 -6.37 0.77
CA GLU A 84 -15.40 -7.17 1.94
C GLU A 84 -15.32 -6.36 3.21
N ALA A 85 -14.71 -5.20 3.19
CA ALA A 85 -14.64 -4.34 4.37
C ALA A 85 -15.75 -3.30 4.38
N GLN A 86 -16.52 -3.22 3.35
CA GLN A 86 -17.56 -2.22 3.26
C GLN A 86 -18.89 -2.70 3.73
N GLU A 87 -18.99 -3.91 4.22
CA GLU A 87 -20.21 -4.45 4.64
C GLU A 87 -20.82 -3.84 5.76
#